data_cf7c05c69cc45062115203582a9d6216
#
_entry.id   cf7c05c69cc45062115203582a9d6216
#
_cell.length_a   1.000
_cell.length_b   1.000
_cell.length_c   1.000
_cell.angle_alpha   90.00
_cell.angle_beta   90.00
_cell.angle_gamma   90.00
#
_symmetry.space_group_name_H-M   'P 1'
#
loop_
_entity.id
_entity.type
_entity.pdbx_description
1 polymer ?
#
loop_
_entity_poly.entity_id
_entity_poly.type
_entity_poly.pdbx_seq_one_letter_code
_entity_poly.pdbx_strand_id
1 'polypeptide(L)'
;MATSAPSGDLAPAVNAAREALDAHTVETIAWHFHESTGCPFWLEKKRDLKFDPLTEVKSYDDLKKFPPFEDEWLRGGPVRRWVPRGIADQPIYVFETGGTTGVPKSRIAASDFR
;
A
#
# COMPACT_ATOMS: atom_id res chain seq x y z
N MET A 1 1.51 -7.54 -40.87
CA MET A 1 1.71 -7.44 -40.36
C MET A 1 2.02 -7.29 -39.51
N ALA A 2 2.05 -7.10 -39.43
CA ALA A 2 2.46 -7.07 -38.72
C ALA A 2 2.55 -6.95 -37.92
N THR A 3 2.36 -6.91 -37.48
CA THR A 3 2.45 -6.91 -36.58
C THR A 3 3.14 -7.37 -35.78
N SER A 4 3.52 -7.80 -35.90
CA SER A 4 4.24 -8.33 -35.22
C SER A 4 4.94 -7.75 -34.46
N ALA A 5 4.61 -7.32 -34.55
CA ALA A 5 5.04 -6.73 -33.78
C ALA A 5 6.18 -6.54 -33.47
N PRO A 6 6.42 -5.72 -33.15
CA PRO A 6 7.59 -5.41 -32.49
C PRO A 6 7.59 -5.92 -31.10
N SER A 7 7.00 -7.04 -30.91
CA SER A 7 7.04 -7.60 -29.56
C SER A 7 8.47 -7.87 -29.12
N GLY A 8 9.38 -8.08 -30.07
CA GLY A 8 10.79 -8.17 -29.77
C GLY A 8 11.37 -6.85 -29.23
N ASP A 9 10.87 -5.73 -29.74
CA ASP A 9 11.32 -4.40 -29.33
C ASP A 9 10.67 -3.99 -28.00
N LEU A 10 9.44 -4.46 -27.75
CA LEU A 10 8.70 -4.12 -26.54
C LEU A 10 9.07 -5.00 -25.33
N ALA A 11 9.52 -6.22 -25.59
CA ALA A 11 9.79 -7.15 -24.50
C ALA A 11 10.81 -6.61 -23.48
N PRO A 12 11.93 -6.02 -23.90
CA PRO A 12 12.85 -5.46 -22.90
C PRO A 12 12.24 -4.34 -22.09
N ALA A 13 11.43 -3.48 -22.72
CA ALA A 13 10.78 -2.38 -22.00
C ALA A 13 9.73 -2.90 -21.04
N VAL A 14 8.96 -3.92 -21.44
CA VAL A 14 7.96 -4.54 -20.57
C VAL A 14 8.65 -5.22 -19.38
N ASN A 15 9.73 -5.93 -19.62
CA ASN A 15 10.48 -6.59 -18.56
C ASN A 15 11.07 -5.58 -17.59
N ALA A 16 11.62 -4.48 -18.11
CA ALA A 16 12.17 -3.43 -17.25
C ALA A 16 11.09 -2.78 -16.40
N ALA A 17 9.91 -2.55 -16.99
CA ALA A 17 8.78 -1.98 -16.25
C ALA A 17 8.30 -2.93 -15.15
N ARG A 18 8.26 -4.23 -15.44
CA ARG A 18 7.87 -5.23 -14.45
C ARG A 18 8.87 -5.30 -13.32
N GLU A 19 10.15 -5.29 -13.64
CA GLU A 19 11.19 -5.30 -12.61
C GLU A 19 11.11 -4.06 -11.72
N ALA A 20 10.84 -2.90 -12.33
CA ALA A 20 10.68 -1.66 -11.58
C ALA A 20 9.45 -1.72 -10.67
N LEU A 21 8.35 -2.28 -11.15
CA LEU A 21 7.14 -2.46 -10.35
C LEU A 21 7.39 -3.41 -9.18
N ASP A 22 8.06 -4.52 -9.43
CA ASP A 22 8.38 -5.48 -8.38
C ASP A 22 9.28 -4.85 -7.32
N ALA A 23 10.32 -4.13 -7.74
CA ALA A 23 11.22 -3.46 -6.82
C ALA A 23 10.48 -2.41 -5.99
N HIS A 24 9.61 -1.64 -6.63
CA HIS A 24 8.81 -0.63 -5.93
C HIS A 24 7.85 -1.29 -4.93
N THR A 25 7.27 -2.43 -5.31
CA THR A 25 6.38 -3.17 -4.42
C THR A 25 7.12 -3.63 -3.17
N VAL A 26 8.30 -4.23 -3.35
CA VAL A 26 9.11 -4.70 -2.23
C VAL A 26 9.47 -3.53 -1.31
N GLU A 27 9.89 -2.42 -1.89
CA GLU A 27 10.26 -1.23 -1.13
C GLU A 27 9.07 -0.67 -0.35
N THR A 28 7.92 -0.56 -0.99
CA THR A 28 6.70 -0.04 -0.38
C THR A 28 6.25 -0.93 0.77
N ILE A 29 6.22 -2.23 0.55
CA ILE A 29 5.81 -3.18 1.59
C ILE A 29 6.80 -3.14 2.76
N ALA A 30 8.08 -3.11 2.47
CA ALA A 30 9.09 -3.03 3.52
C ALA A 30 8.89 -1.77 4.37
N TRP A 31 8.61 -0.65 3.73
CA TRP A 31 8.42 0.61 4.43
C TRP A 31 7.16 0.60 5.30
N HIS A 32 6.07 0.05 4.78
CA HIS A 32 4.78 0.04 5.50
C HIS A 32 4.72 -1.00 6.63
N PHE A 33 5.53 -2.03 6.55
CA PHE A 33 5.54 -3.08 7.57
C PHE A 33 6.77 -3.07 8.47
N HIS A 34 7.65 -2.08 8.29
CA HIS A 34 8.79 -1.90 9.19
C HIS A 34 8.36 -1.10 10.42
N GLU A 35 8.83 -1.52 11.59
CA GLU A 35 8.41 -0.90 12.85
C GLU A 35 8.74 0.59 12.95
N SER A 36 9.79 1.04 12.29
CA SER A 36 10.21 2.43 12.37
C SER A 36 9.48 3.35 11.40
N THR A 37 8.88 2.81 10.34
CA THR A 37 8.27 3.63 9.29
C THR A 37 6.80 3.32 9.04
N GLY A 38 6.33 2.12 9.34
CA GLY A 38 4.97 1.70 9.04
C GLY A 38 3.91 2.36 9.91
N CYS A 39 2.66 2.28 9.49
CA CYS A 39 1.59 2.81 10.31
C CYS A 39 1.13 1.77 11.34
N PRO A 40 0.62 2.26 12.48
CA PRO A 40 0.20 1.34 13.55
C PRO A 40 -0.79 0.28 13.11
N PHE A 41 -1.72 0.63 12.21
CA PHE A 41 -2.71 -0.33 11.72
C PHE A 41 -2.06 -1.53 11.04
N TRP A 42 -1.15 -1.28 10.08
CA TRP A 42 -0.50 -2.38 9.37
C TRP A 42 0.48 -3.16 10.23
N LEU A 43 1.13 -2.48 11.18
CA LEU A 43 2.02 -3.17 12.11
C LEU A 43 1.25 -4.13 13.01
N GLU A 44 0.04 -3.75 13.41
CA GLU A 44 -0.83 -4.64 14.17
C GLU A 44 -1.36 -5.78 13.31
N LYS A 45 -1.81 -5.47 12.09
CA LYS A 45 -2.32 -6.48 11.15
C LYS A 45 -1.26 -7.50 10.77
N LYS A 46 0.00 -7.10 10.75
CA LYS A 46 1.10 -8.00 10.45
C LYS A 46 1.08 -9.24 11.34
N ARG A 47 0.65 -9.09 12.57
CA ARG A 47 0.57 -10.20 13.52
C ARG A 47 -0.47 -11.24 13.13
N ASP A 48 -1.51 -10.81 12.41
CA ASP A 48 -2.60 -11.67 12.00
C ASP A 48 -2.35 -12.32 10.64
N LEU A 49 -1.34 -11.87 9.92
CA LEU A 49 -1.00 -12.44 8.63
C LEU A 49 -0.37 -13.81 8.82
N LYS A 50 -0.65 -14.72 7.88
CA LYS A 50 -0.10 -16.07 7.91
C LYS A 50 1.26 -16.14 7.20
N PHE A 51 1.83 -15.00 6.87
CA PHE A 51 3.11 -14.90 6.19
C PHE A 51 3.82 -13.64 6.65
N ASP A 52 5.12 -13.55 6.41
CA ASP A 52 5.91 -12.37 6.75
C ASP A 52 6.04 -11.49 5.52
N PRO A 53 5.35 -10.32 5.47
CA PRO A 53 5.43 -9.47 4.29
C PRO A 53 6.83 -8.94 4.01
N LEU A 54 7.69 -8.84 5.01
CA LEU A 54 9.04 -8.34 4.82
C LEU A 54 9.94 -9.32 4.07
N THR A 55 9.64 -10.61 4.14
CA THR A 55 10.47 -11.63 3.51
C THR A 55 9.79 -12.36 2.37
N GLU A 56 8.46 -12.37 2.35
CA GLU A 56 7.71 -13.17 1.39
C GLU A 56 7.08 -12.38 0.25
N VAL A 57 7.09 -11.04 0.31
CA VAL A 57 6.64 -10.22 -0.80
C VAL A 57 7.87 -9.81 -1.61
N LYS A 58 8.02 -10.44 -2.77
CA LYS A 58 9.16 -10.24 -3.66
C LYS A 58 8.77 -9.65 -5.00
N SER A 59 7.48 -9.61 -5.29
CA SER A 59 6.96 -9.12 -6.56
C SER A 59 5.57 -8.53 -6.36
N TYR A 60 5.10 -7.81 -7.38
CA TYR A 60 3.74 -7.27 -7.39
C TYR A 60 2.70 -8.39 -7.24
N ASP A 61 2.93 -9.54 -7.87
CA ASP A 61 2.02 -10.67 -7.79
C ASP A 61 1.88 -11.21 -6.36
N ASP A 62 2.90 -11.06 -5.56
CA ASP A 62 2.86 -11.53 -4.16
C ASP A 62 1.87 -10.76 -3.30
N LEU A 63 1.38 -9.62 -3.78
CA LEU A 63 0.33 -8.89 -3.07
C LEU A 63 -0.94 -9.70 -2.93
N LYS A 64 -1.13 -10.73 -3.74
CA LYS A 64 -2.26 -11.65 -3.64
C LYS A 64 -2.25 -12.44 -2.34
N LYS A 65 -1.13 -12.52 -1.66
CA LYS A 65 -1.03 -13.22 -0.39
C LYS A 65 -1.77 -12.51 0.73
N PHE A 66 -1.98 -11.21 0.58
CA PHE A 66 -2.74 -10.45 1.56
C PHE A 66 -4.23 -10.77 1.46
N PRO A 67 -4.94 -10.80 2.60
CA PRO A 67 -6.38 -10.91 2.56
C PRO A 67 -6.99 -9.65 1.94
N PRO A 68 -8.23 -9.73 1.42
CA PRO A 68 -8.89 -8.56 0.87
C PRO A 68 -8.99 -7.44 1.91
N PHE A 69 -8.81 -6.21 1.46
CA PHE A 69 -8.99 -5.06 2.33
C PHE A 69 -10.47 -4.86 2.63
N GLU A 70 -10.80 -4.65 3.90
CA GLU A 70 -12.16 -4.42 4.31
C GLU A 70 -12.39 -2.93 4.54
N ASP A 71 -13.33 -2.37 3.82
CA ASP A 71 -13.69 -0.96 3.90
C ASP A 71 -14.03 -0.52 5.33
N GLU A 72 -14.62 -1.43 6.10
CA GLU A 72 -15.03 -1.12 7.46
C GLU A 72 -13.84 -0.82 8.37
N TRP A 73 -12.64 -1.24 8.02
CA TRP A 73 -11.45 -0.90 8.79
C TRP A 73 -11.20 0.60 8.84
N LEU A 74 -11.69 1.34 7.86
CA LEU A 74 -11.54 2.79 7.80
C LEU A 74 -12.55 3.52 8.70
N ARG A 75 -13.54 2.81 9.21
CA ARG A 75 -14.61 3.41 9.98
C ARG A 75 -14.20 3.61 11.43
N GLY A 76 -14.31 4.84 11.89
CA GLY A 76 -14.05 5.17 13.28
C GLY A 76 -12.61 4.94 13.72
N GLY A 77 -12.39 4.99 15.01
CA GLY A 77 -11.09 4.77 15.60
C GLY A 77 -10.15 5.96 15.45
N PRO A 78 -8.98 5.89 16.08
CA PRO A 78 -8.02 6.99 15.99
C PRO A 78 -7.46 7.09 14.57
N VAL A 79 -7.52 8.30 14.01
CA VAL A 79 -6.99 8.54 12.65
C VAL A 79 -5.49 8.25 12.60
N ARG A 80 -4.79 8.48 13.69
CA ARG A 80 -3.34 8.28 13.76
C ARG A 80 -2.90 6.86 13.47
N ARG A 81 -3.78 5.88 13.61
CA ARG A 81 -3.43 4.49 13.28
C ARG A 81 -3.11 4.31 11.79
N TRP A 82 -3.57 5.24 10.94
CA TRP A 82 -3.33 5.22 9.50
C TRP A 82 -2.14 6.07 9.10
N VAL A 83 -1.50 6.76 10.03
CA VAL A 83 -0.37 7.64 9.73
C VAL A 83 0.93 6.85 9.89
N PRO A 84 1.68 6.63 8.81
CA PRO A 84 2.96 5.94 8.92
C PRO A 84 3.92 6.68 9.83
N ARG A 85 4.64 5.93 10.65
CA ARG A 85 5.62 6.52 11.57
C ARG A 85 6.69 7.31 10.84
N GLY A 86 7.02 6.89 9.61
CA GLY A 86 8.03 7.57 8.81
C GLY A 86 7.66 8.98 8.40
N ILE A 87 6.37 9.33 8.48
CA ILE A 87 5.90 10.69 8.15
C ILE A 87 5.07 11.29 9.28
N ALA A 88 5.20 10.77 10.49
CA ALA A 88 4.35 11.18 11.61
C ALA A 88 4.49 12.65 11.98
N ASP A 89 5.62 13.27 11.65
CA ASP A 89 5.88 14.68 11.92
C ASP A 89 5.48 15.60 10.78
N GLN A 90 4.96 15.05 9.68
CA GLN A 90 4.52 15.85 8.53
C GLN A 90 3.05 16.23 8.68
N PRO A 91 2.65 17.35 8.05
CA PRO A 91 1.22 17.69 8.00
C PRO A 91 0.43 16.63 7.26
N ILE A 92 -0.74 16.33 7.78
CA ILE A 92 -1.64 15.37 7.12
C ILE A 92 -3.01 16.03 6.93
N TYR A 93 -3.73 15.54 5.95
CA TYR A 93 -5.10 15.93 5.69
C TYR A 93 -5.99 14.74 5.97
N VAL A 94 -7.13 14.98 6.60
CA VAL A 94 -8.08 13.91 6.92
C VAL A 94 -9.35 14.14 6.13
N PHE A 95 -9.77 13.11 5.42
CA PHE A 95 -11.01 13.11 4.66
C PHE A 95 -11.96 12.10 5.27
N GLU A 96 -13.21 12.49 5.41
CA GLU A 96 -14.23 11.62 5.99
C GLU A 96 -15.41 11.51 5.06
N THR A 97 -16.03 10.33 5.05
CA THR A 97 -17.29 10.14 4.32
C THR A 97 -18.42 10.81 5.10
N GLY A 98 -19.53 11.11 4.41
CA GLY A 98 -20.71 11.64 5.08
C GLY A 98 -21.21 10.64 6.12
N GLY A 99 -21.55 11.12 7.30
CA GLY A 99 -21.92 10.28 8.43
C GLY A 99 -23.41 9.99 8.54
N THR A 100 -24.12 9.82 7.41
CA THR A 100 -25.57 9.65 7.45
C THR A 100 -26.02 8.34 8.08
N THR A 101 -25.19 7.30 8.03
CA THR A 101 -25.56 5.99 8.52
C THR A 101 -24.70 5.51 9.69
N GLY A 102 -24.02 6.41 10.36
CA GLY A 102 -23.18 6.07 11.51
C GLY A 102 -21.85 6.77 11.49
N VAL A 103 -20.84 6.15 12.12
CA VAL A 103 -19.51 6.72 12.22
C VAL A 103 -18.88 6.78 10.81
N PRO A 104 -18.37 7.94 10.40
CA PRO A 104 -17.79 8.06 9.06
C PRO A 104 -16.50 7.26 8.92
N LYS A 105 -16.20 6.90 7.68
CA LYS A 105 -14.91 6.33 7.32
C LYS A 105 -13.92 7.46 7.10
N SER A 106 -12.69 7.26 7.53
CA SER A 106 -11.64 8.28 7.44
C SER A 106 -10.51 7.81 6.54
N ARG A 107 -9.93 8.78 5.83
CA ARG A 107 -8.74 8.55 5.02
C ARG A 107 -7.78 9.70 5.25
N ILE A 108 -6.50 9.39 5.31
CA ILE A 108 -5.49 10.45 5.43
C ILE A 108 -4.75 10.62 4.11
N ALA A 109 -4.23 11.81 3.92
CA ALA A 109 -3.34 12.12 2.81
C ALA A 109 -2.24 13.03 3.33
N ALA A 110 -1.08 12.95 2.73
CA ALA A 110 0.07 13.74 3.13
C ALA A 110 0.62 14.53 1.93
N SER A 111 1.77 14.13 1.42
CA SER A 111 2.43 14.89 0.37
C SER A 111 1.71 14.90 -0.97
N ASP A 112 0.76 14.01 -1.19
CA ASP A 112 0.00 13.95 -2.42
C ASP A 112 -0.97 15.13 -2.60
N PHE A 113 -1.03 16.04 -1.61
CA PHE A 113 -1.85 17.24 -1.68
C PHE A 113 -1.03 18.52 -1.71
N ARG A 114 0.16 18.44 -2.17
CA ARG A 114 0.98 19.63 -2.34
C ARG A 114 0.78 20.32 -3.66
#